data_20152a9197ebba1dff8228bff23afa4f
#
_entry.id   20152a9197ebba1dff8228bff23afa4f
#
_cell.length_a   1.000
_cell.length_b   1.000
_cell.length_c   1.000
_cell.angle_alpha   90.00
_cell.angle_beta   90.00
_cell.angle_gamma   90.00
#
_symmetry.space_group_name_H-M   'P 1'
#
loop_
_entity.id
_entity.type
_entity.pdbx_description
1 polymer ?
#
loop_
_entity_poly.entity_id
_entity_poly.type
_entity_poly.pdbx_seq_one_letter_code
_entity_poly.pdbx_strand_id
1 'polypeptide(L)'
;MIHYIIDGNNLIGKDSFLNKLQRKEKQSSREKLVLILDRYFINKKANVTLHFDGYPNETIRSNKARVIYSENRTADEKIKYQIEHLKSNKNTTVVTSDNNLAQFAKVCGCKVVASEEFLKIIQDSKSGDDEEKRIKEISNQEILKLFKAK
;
A
#
# COMPACT_ATOMS: atom_id res chain seq x y z
N MET A 1 7.02 -3.09 -16.81
CA MET A 1 6.15 -3.28 -15.63
C MET A 1 6.76 -2.54 -14.44
N ILE A 2 5.98 -1.77 -13.73
CA ILE A 2 6.44 -1.02 -12.56
C ILE A 2 6.54 -1.95 -11.36
N HIS A 3 7.61 -1.80 -10.60
CA HIS A 3 7.80 -2.52 -9.35
C HIS A 3 7.63 -1.53 -8.18
N TYR A 4 6.73 -1.85 -7.26
CA TYR A 4 6.54 -1.08 -6.04
C TYR A 4 7.20 -1.81 -4.88
N ILE A 5 8.03 -1.08 -4.14
CA ILE A 5 8.61 -1.56 -2.88
C ILE A 5 8.02 -0.70 -1.78
N ILE A 6 7.24 -1.32 -0.90
CA ILE A 6 6.44 -0.59 0.10
C ILE A 6 6.96 -0.87 1.50
N ASP A 7 7.28 0.21 2.21
CA ASP A 7 7.64 0.19 3.63
C ASP A 7 6.34 0.10 4.44
N GLY A 8 5.93 -1.11 4.77
CA GLY A 8 4.61 -1.37 5.35
C GLY A 8 4.40 -0.74 6.71
N ASN A 9 5.38 -0.81 7.59
CA ASN A 9 5.26 -0.21 8.92
C ASN A 9 5.19 1.31 8.85
N ASN A 10 5.95 1.91 7.95
CA ASN A 10 5.89 3.35 7.74
C ASN A 10 4.52 3.78 7.21
N LEU A 11 3.99 3.02 6.25
CA LEU A 11 2.67 3.27 5.68
C LEU A 11 1.57 3.16 6.73
N ILE A 12 1.59 2.11 7.54
CA ILE A 12 0.65 1.92 8.67
C ILE A 12 0.73 3.10 9.63
N GLY A 13 1.95 3.54 9.96
CA GLY A 13 2.15 4.65 10.90
C GLY A 13 1.58 5.97 10.41
N LYS A 14 1.45 6.15 9.10
CA LYS A 14 0.93 7.38 8.51
C LYS A 14 -0.57 7.36 8.25
N ASP A 15 -1.20 6.21 8.39
CA ASP A 15 -2.65 6.08 8.27
C ASP A 15 -3.29 6.01 9.66
N SER A 16 -4.18 6.94 9.97
CA SER A 16 -4.77 7.05 11.32
C SER A 16 -5.53 5.79 11.73
N PHE A 17 -6.28 5.18 10.82
CA PHE A 17 -7.04 3.97 11.10
C PHE A 17 -6.11 2.78 11.35
N LEU A 18 -5.17 2.55 10.43
CA LEU A 18 -4.22 1.43 10.54
C LEU A 18 -3.31 1.59 11.75
N ASN A 19 -2.89 2.81 12.05
CA ASN A 19 -2.04 3.10 13.20
C ASN A 19 -2.76 2.80 14.52
N LYS A 20 -4.03 3.17 14.63
CA LYS A 20 -4.84 2.84 15.81
C LYS A 20 -5.05 1.33 15.93
N LEU A 21 -5.29 0.68 14.81
CA LEU A 21 -5.51 -0.76 14.77
C LEU A 21 -4.26 -1.53 15.20
N GLN A 22 -3.06 -1.11 14.77
CA GLN A 22 -1.82 -1.79 15.17
C GLN A 22 -1.53 -1.67 16.66
N ARG A 23 -2.00 -0.61 17.31
CA ARG A 23 -1.85 -0.45 18.77
C ARG A 23 -2.67 -1.47 19.54
N LYS A 24 -3.79 -1.89 18.98
CA LYS A 24 -4.66 -2.92 19.57
C LYS A 24 -4.22 -4.31 19.16
N GLU A 25 -4.01 -4.49 17.87
CA GLU A 25 -3.62 -5.78 17.31
C GLU A 25 -2.83 -5.57 16.03
N LYS A 26 -1.53 -5.84 16.12
CA LYS A 26 -0.57 -5.65 15.03
C LYS A 26 -0.91 -6.48 13.80
N GLN A 27 -1.32 -7.72 14.00
CA GLN A 27 -1.66 -8.64 12.92
C GLN A 27 -2.83 -8.11 12.10
N SER A 28 -3.88 -7.63 12.75
CA SER A 28 -5.06 -7.09 12.08
C SER A 28 -4.74 -5.89 11.21
N SER A 29 -3.86 -5.01 11.69
CA SER A 29 -3.42 -3.86 10.91
C SER A 29 -2.67 -4.27 9.65
N ARG A 30 -1.79 -5.26 9.77
CA ARG A 30 -1.03 -5.80 8.64
C ARG A 30 -1.96 -6.45 7.61
N GLU A 31 -2.90 -7.25 8.07
CA GLU A 31 -3.89 -7.91 7.20
C GLU A 31 -4.76 -6.88 6.47
N LYS A 32 -5.17 -5.83 7.16
CA LYS A 32 -5.96 -4.76 6.56
C LYS A 32 -5.18 -4.01 5.49
N LEU A 33 -3.91 -3.72 5.74
CA LEU A 33 -3.07 -3.09 4.72
C LEU A 33 -2.93 -3.96 3.49
N VAL A 34 -2.68 -5.25 3.66
CA VAL A 34 -2.59 -6.18 2.53
C VAL A 34 -3.88 -6.18 1.71
N LEU A 35 -5.03 -6.18 2.38
CA LEU A 35 -6.33 -6.13 1.70
C LEU A 35 -6.49 -4.85 0.89
N ILE A 36 -6.11 -3.72 1.45
CA ILE A 36 -6.17 -2.41 0.78
C ILE A 36 -5.28 -2.42 -0.47
N LEU A 37 -4.07 -2.93 -0.35
CA LEU A 37 -3.12 -3.00 -1.46
C LEU A 37 -3.58 -3.96 -2.55
N ASP A 38 -4.12 -5.12 -2.17
CA ASP A 38 -4.65 -6.07 -3.14
C ASP A 38 -5.78 -5.45 -3.96
N ARG A 39 -6.66 -4.71 -3.33
CA ARG A 39 -7.74 -4.01 -4.02
C ARG A 39 -7.22 -2.94 -4.97
N TYR A 40 -6.24 -2.18 -4.53
CA TYR A 40 -5.66 -1.11 -5.33
C TYR A 40 -4.95 -1.66 -6.56
N PHE A 41 -4.19 -2.75 -6.41
CA PHE A 41 -3.36 -3.29 -7.47
C PHE A 41 -4.03 -4.36 -8.33
N ILE A 42 -5.26 -4.78 -8.02
CA ILE A 42 -5.90 -5.93 -8.66
C ILE A 42 -5.94 -5.84 -10.19
N ASN A 43 -6.17 -4.65 -10.73
CA ASN A 43 -6.27 -4.43 -12.18
C ASN A 43 -5.05 -3.71 -12.75
N LYS A 44 -3.99 -3.62 -11.99
CA LYS A 44 -2.77 -2.95 -12.41
C LYS A 44 -1.67 -3.96 -12.74
N LYS A 45 -0.94 -3.70 -13.80
CA LYS A 45 0.25 -4.48 -14.16
C LYS A 45 1.42 -3.94 -13.34
N ALA A 46 1.65 -4.53 -12.19
CA ALA A 46 2.71 -4.11 -11.30
C ALA A 46 3.20 -5.29 -10.47
N ASN A 47 4.48 -5.28 -10.14
CA ASN A 47 5.04 -6.15 -9.11
C ASN A 47 5.04 -5.36 -7.81
N VAL A 48 4.63 -5.99 -6.73
CA VAL A 48 4.55 -5.32 -5.43
C VAL A 48 5.29 -6.15 -4.40
N THR A 49 6.21 -5.52 -3.68
CA THR A 49 6.86 -6.10 -2.51
C THR A 49 6.49 -5.27 -1.29
N LEU A 50 5.95 -5.92 -0.28
CA LEU A 50 5.53 -5.27 0.97
C LEU A 50 6.40 -5.75 2.10
N HIS A 51 7.09 -4.84 2.76
CA HIS A 51 7.99 -5.14 3.87
C HIS A 51 7.38 -4.79 5.21
N PHE A 52 7.47 -5.73 6.15
CA PHE A 52 7.10 -5.50 7.55
C PHE A 52 8.32 -5.76 8.45
N ASP A 53 8.42 -4.99 9.53
CA ASP A 53 9.44 -5.22 10.56
C ASP A 53 9.10 -6.46 11.38
N GLY A 54 10.16 -7.17 11.79
CA GLY A 54 10.04 -8.27 12.74
C GLY A 54 9.58 -9.57 12.10
N TYR A 55 8.89 -10.36 12.90
CA TYR A 55 8.46 -11.71 12.52
C TYR A 55 6.97 -11.75 12.26
N PRO A 56 6.50 -12.69 11.40
CA PRO A 56 5.07 -12.87 11.23
C PRO A 56 4.48 -13.59 12.45
N ASN A 57 3.28 -13.17 12.88
CA ASN A 57 2.46 -13.98 13.80
C ASN A 57 1.78 -15.09 13.03
N GLU A 58 1.13 -14.71 11.94
CA GLU A 58 0.52 -15.62 10.98
C GLU A 58 0.89 -15.15 9.58
N THR A 59 1.04 -16.09 8.67
CA THR A 59 1.32 -15.77 7.27
C THR A 59 0.13 -15.05 6.66
N ILE A 60 0.39 -13.89 6.06
CA ILE A 60 -0.63 -13.12 5.36
C ILE A 60 -0.52 -13.45 3.88
N ARG A 61 -1.62 -13.91 3.30
CA ARG A 61 -1.67 -14.18 1.86
C ARG A 61 -2.10 -12.92 1.12
N SER A 62 -1.39 -12.64 0.03
CA SER A 62 -1.71 -11.53 -0.84
C SER A 62 -1.82 -12.03 -2.27
N ASN A 63 -2.78 -11.49 -3.01
CA ASN A 63 -2.94 -11.83 -4.43
C ASN A 63 -1.96 -11.07 -5.30
N LYS A 64 -1.49 -9.93 -4.87
CA LYS A 64 -0.64 -9.05 -5.68
C LYS A 64 0.73 -8.81 -5.08
N ALA A 65 0.85 -8.82 -3.77
CA ALA A 65 2.08 -8.45 -3.10
C ALA A 65 2.85 -9.69 -2.60
N ARG A 66 4.15 -9.60 -2.73
CA ARG A 66 5.06 -10.48 -2.01
C ARG A 66 5.32 -9.85 -0.66
N VAL A 67 4.91 -10.52 0.41
CA VAL A 67 5.07 -10.01 1.78
C VAL A 67 6.37 -10.54 2.36
N ILE A 68 7.23 -9.63 2.81
CA ILE A 68 8.53 -9.94 3.37
C ILE A 68 8.60 -9.40 4.80
N TYR A 69 9.09 -10.24 5.72
CA TYR A 69 9.34 -9.86 7.11
C TYR A 69 10.85 -9.72 7.33
N SER A 70 11.24 -8.68 8.04
CA SER A 70 12.68 -8.41 8.26
C SER A 70 13.32 -9.40 9.22
N GLU A 71 12.52 -10.02 10.07
CA GLU A 71 12.95 -10.97 11.08
C GLU A 71 13.93 -10.31 12.07
N ASN A 72 15.19 -10.77 12.12
CA ASN A 72 16.20 -10.20 13.01
C ASN A 72 16.87 -8.93 12.47
N ARG A 73 16.49 -8.50 11.26
CA ARG A 73 16.96 -7.24 10.66
C ARG A 73 15.85 -6.21 10.76
N THR A 74 16.05 -5.07 10.11
CA THR A 74 15.01 -4.05 9.98
C THR A 74 14.42 -4.08 8.57
N ALA A 75 13.20 -3.59 8.42
CA ALA A 75 12.60 -3.43 7.10
C ALA A 75 13.46 -2.51 6.23
N ASP A 76 14.01 -1.45 6.82
CA ASP A 76 14.92 -0.52 6.14
C ASP A 76 16.11 -1.25 5.50
N GLU A 77 16.76 -2.13 6.24
CA GLU A 77 17.89 -2.92 5.73
C GLU A 77 17.47 -3.84 4.60
N LYS A 78 16.33 -4.50 4.74
CA LYS A 78 15.81 -5.41 3.72
C LYS A 78 15.41 -4.68 2.45
N ILE A 79 14.81 -3.51 2.58
CA ILE A 79 14.45 -2.67 1.43
C ILE A 79 15.70 -2.20 0.71
N LYS A 80 16.70 -1.71 1.43
CA LYS A 80 17.97 -1.30 0.83
C LYS A 80 18.66 -2.43 0.10
N TYR A 81 18.66 -3.62 0.69
CA TYR A 81 19.20 -4.81 0.05
C TYR A 81 18.47 -5.10 -1.27
N GLN A 82 17.15 -5.05 -1.25
CA GLN A 82 16.34 -5.27 -2.45
C GLN A 82 16.66 -4.25 -3.53
N ILE A 83 16.77 -2.98 -3.16
CA ILE A 83 17.11 -1.90 -4.10
C ILE A 83 18.46 -2.14 -4.78
N GLU A 84 19.45 -2.58 -4.01
CA GLU A 84 20.78 -2.84 -4.53
C GLU A 84 20.82 -3.99 -5.55
N HIS A 85 19.81 -4.87 -5.52
CA HIS A 85 19.75 -6.07 -6.38
C HIS A 85 18.66 -5.99 -7.44
N LEU A 86 18.13 -4.79 -7.71
CA LEU A 86 17.09 -4.59 -8.72
C LEU A 86 17.66 -4.74 -10.13
N LYS A 87 16.83 -5.28 -11.02
CA LYS A 87 17.16 -5.34 -12.45
C LYS A 87 16.93 -4.00 -13.13
N SER A 88 15.93 -3.24 -12.70
CA SER A 88 15.61 -1.94 -13.28
C SER A 88 15.15 -0.96 -12.20
N ASN A 89 16.06 -0.07 -11.84
CA ASN A 89 15.77 0.95 -10.83
C ASN A 89 14.81 2.02 -11.38
N LYS A 90 14.88 2.33 -12.66
CA LYS A 90 14.01 3.30 -13.31
C LYS A 90 12.53 2.94 -13.20
N ASN A 91 12.23 1.65 -13.24
CA ASN A 91 10.86 1.15 -13.19
C ASN A 91 10.43 0.77 -11.77
N THR A 92 11.21 1.17 -10.78
CA THR A 92 10.93 0.87 -9.37
C THR A 92 10.52 2.14 -8.64
N THR A 93 9.43 2.03 -7.90
CA THR A 93 8.92 3.09 -7.02
C THR A 93 8.96 2.58 -5.59
N VAL A 94 9.65 3.33 -4.73
CA VAL A 94 9.75 3.02 -3.29
C VAL A 94 8.76 3.91 -2.55
N VAL A 95 7.91 3.30 -1.75
CA VAL A 95 6.90 4.01 -0.95
C VAL A 95 7.38 4.06 0.49
N THR A 96 7.79 5.23 0.93
CA THR A 96 8.25 5.48 2.29
C THR A 96 8.27 6.98 2.57
N SER A 97 8.08 7.35 3.83
CA SER A 97 8.29 8.72 4.30
C SER A 97 9.53 8.85 5.17
N ASP A 98 10.29 7.77 5.33
CA ASP A 98 11.60 7.81 6.00
C ASP A 98 12.59 8.53 5.08
N ASN A 99 13.11 9.65 5.55
CA ASN A 99 14.00 10.50 4.74
C ASN A 99 15.28 9.79 4.32
N ASN A 100 15.85 9.00 5.20
CA ASN A 100 17.08 8.27 4.93
C ASN A 100 16.88 7.22 3.84
N LEU A 101 15.83 6.42 3.96
CA LEU A 101 15.48 5.41 2.97
C LEU A 101 15.10 6.04 1.63
N ALA A 102 14.33 7.12 1.67
CA ALA A 102 13.95 7.86 0.46
C ALA A 102 15.17 8.37 -0.29
N GLN A 103 16.12 8.96 0.44
CA GLN A 103 17.35 9.47 -0.16
C GLN A 103 18.18 8.34 -0.78
N PHE A 104 18.31 7.22 -0.09
CA PHE A 104 19.00 6.05 -0.60
C PHE A 104 18.38 5.56 -1.92
N ALA A 105 17.06 5.44 -1.95
CA ALA A 105 16.34 5.00 -3.13
C ALA A 105 16.53 5.94 -4.31
N LYS A 106 16.48 7.25 -4.07
CA LYS A 106 16.71 8.27 -5.12
C LYS A 106 18.12 8.19 -5.67
N VAL A 107 19.11 8.05 -4.81
CA VAL A 107 20.51 7.91 -5.24
C VAL A 107 20.69 6.68 -6.11
N CYS A 108 19.98 5.62 -5.81
CA CYS A 108 20.01 4.38 -6.59
C CYS A 108 19.18 4.45 -7.89
N GLY A 109 18.51 5.56 -8.16
CA GLY A 109 17.77 5.77 -9.40
C GLY A 109 16.31 5.36 -9.35
N CYS A 110 15.78 5.05 -8.17
CA CYS A 110 14.37 4.71 -7.98
C CYS A 110 13.52 5.98 -7.86
N LYS A 111 12.25 5.87 -8.22
CA LYS A 111 11.26 6.88 -7.86
C LYS A 111 10.85 6.67 -6.41
N VAL A 112 10.49 7.75 -5.74
CA VAL A 112 10.03 7.69 -4.35
C VAL A 112 8.70 8.40 -4.23
N VAL A 113 7.77 7.75 -3.55
CA VAL A 113 6.47 8.33 -3.18
C VAL A 113 6.37 8.26 -1.67
N ALA A 114 6.07 9.40 -1.04
CA ALA A 114 5.86 9.45 0.40
C ALA A 114 4.66 8.59 0.78
N SER A 115 4.72 7.97 1.97
CA SER A 115 3.62 7.12 2.45
C SER A 115 2.30 7.87 2.50
N GLU A 116 2.28 9.10 2.98
CA GLU A 116 1.07 9.94 3.03
C GLU A 116 0.50 10.19 1.65
N GLU A 117 1.36 10.46 0.69
CA GLU A 117 0.96 10.69 -0.69
C GLU A 117 0.39 9.43 -1.32
N PHE A 118 1.01 8.29 -1.07
CA PHE A 118 0.54 7.01 -1.59
C PHE A 118 -0.84 6.64 -1.01
N LEU A 119 -1.04 6.87 0.28
CA LEU A 119 -2.34 6.68 0.93
C LEU A 119 -3.42 7.54 0.29
N LYS A 120 -3.07 8.78 -0.04
CA LYS A 120 -3.98 9.69 -0.74
C LYS A 120 -4.31 9.19 -2.14
N ILE A 121 -3.33 8.70 -2.88
CA ILE A 121 -3.53 8.11 -4.20
C ILE A 121 -4.50 6.93 -4.11
N ILE A 122 -4.32 6.05 -3.14
CA ILE A 122 -5.21 4.91 -2.92
C ILE A 122 -6.62 5.38 -2.59
N GLN A 123 -6.74 6.36 -1.71
CA GLN A 123 -8.04 6.89 -1.29
C GLN A 123 -8.77 7.58 -2.44
N ASP A 124 -8.08 8.37 -3.24
CA ASP A 124 -8.65 9.04 -4.41
C ASP A 124 -9.13 8.03 -5.45
N SER A 125 -8.34 6.97 -5.67
CA SER A 125 -8.73 5.87 -6.55
C SER A 125 -10.00 5.18 -6.07
N LYS A 126 -10.10 4.93 -4.77
CA LYS A 126 -11.28 4.33 -4.14
C LYS A 126 -12.50 5.24 -4.26
N SER A 127 -12.32 6.55 -4.06
CA SER A 127 -13.38 7.54 -4.22
C SER A 127 -13.88 7.59 -5.67
N GLY A 128 -12.96 7.52 -6.64
CA GLY A 128 -13.30 7.45 -8.05
C GLY A 128 -14.11 6.20 -8.37
N ASP A 129 -13.69 5.05 -7.87
CA ASP A 129 -14.41 3.79 -8.02
C ASP A 129 -15.79 3.85 -7.36
N ASP A 130 -15.87 4.47 -6.19
CA ASP A 130 -17.13 4.66 -5.48
C ASP A 130 -18.05 5.61 -6.24
N GLU A 131 -17.51 6.63 -6.88
CA GLU A 131 -18.28 7.54 -7.73
C GLU A 131 -18.81 6.83 -8.96
N GLU A 132 -18.01 6.03 -9.63
CA GLU A 132 -18.46 5.22 -10.77
C GLU A 132 -19.54 4.23 -10.34
N LYS A 133 -19.38 3.58 -9.22
CA LYS A 133 -20.40 2.70 -8.64
C LYS A 133 -21.66 3.49 -8.30
N ARG A 134 -21.51 4.67 -7.74
CA ARG A 134 -22.64 5.56 -7.44
C ARG A 134 -23.37 5.97 -8.70
N ILE A 135 -22.67 6.29 -9.75
CA ILE A 135 -23.28 6.67 -11.03
C ILE A 135 -24.07 5.50 -11.58
N LYS A 136 -23.53 4.28 -11.53
CA LYS A 136 -24.21 3.07 -11.93
C LYS A 136 -25.40 2.75 -11.03
N GLU A 137 -25.25 2.95 -9.73
CA GLU A 137 -26.33 2.75 -8.75
C GLU A 137 -27.38 3.85 -8.85
N ILE A 138 -26.98 5.07 -9.14
CA ILE A 138 -27.91 6.20 -9.30
C ILE A 138 -28.80 5.96 -10.50
N SER A 139 -28.28 5.43 -11.62
CA SER A 139 -29.14 5.09 -12.74
C SER A 139 -30.14 4.00 -12.37
N ASN A 140 -29.82 3.14 -11.41
CA ASN A 140 -30.71 2.10 -10.92
C ASN A 140 -31.54 2.54 -9.71
N GLN A 141 -30.97 3.34 -8.83
CA GLN A 141 -31.56 3.72 -7.54
C GLN A 141 -32.04 5.17 -7.48
N GLU A 142 -31.74 5.97 -8.46
CA GLU A 142 -32.21 7.34 -8.52
C GLU A 142 -33.72 7.39 -8.42
N ILE A 143 -34.36 6.47 -9.11
CA ILE A 143 -35.82 6.28 -9.03
C ILE A 143 -36.23 5.95 -7.60
N LEU A 144 -35.52 5.03 -6.94
CA LEU A 144 -35.81 4.63 -5.57
C LEU A 144 -35.59 5.79 -4.57
N LYS A 145 -34.56 6.59 -4.78
CA LYS A 145 -34.28 7.75 -3.92
C LYS A 145 -35.31 8.84 -4.09
N LEU A 146 -35.78 9.07 -5.28
CA LEU A 146 -36.85 10.02 -5.55
C LEU A 146 -38.12 9.63 -4.83
N PHE A 147 -38.40 8.34 -4.71
CA PHE A 147 -39.57 7.83 -3.99
C PHE A 147 -39.39 7.82 -2.46
N LYS A 148 -38.15 7.87 -1.99
CA LYS A 148 -37.85 7.93 -0.54
C LYS A 148 -37.76 9.35 -0.01
N ALA A 149 -38.02 10.34 -0.83
CA ALA A 149 -37.97 11.75 -0.43
C ALA A 149 -36.63 12.17 0.13
N LYS A 150 -35.59 11.75 -0.50
CA LYS A 150 -34.27 12.10 -0.05
C LYS A 150 -33.34 12.42 -1.20
#